data_88b94c02ac222239bfb579c45a1c6c9d
#
_entry.id   88b94c02ac222239bfb579c45a1c6c9d
#
_cell.length_a   1.000
_cell.length_b   1.000
_cell.length_c   1.000
_cell.angle_alpha   90.00
_cell.angle_beta   90.00
_cell.angle_gamma   90.00
#
_symmetry.space_group_name_H-M   'P 1'
#
loop_
_entity.id
_entity.type
_entity.pdbx_description
1 polymer ?
#
loop_
_entity_poly.entity_id
_entity_poly.type
_entity_poly.pdbx_seq_one_letter_code
_entity_poly.pdbx_strand_id
1 'polypeptide(L)'
;MELEDLYDKNFNKLNKTIRRRIDEIPEGCYVMMSYALIKNNDKYLLEQATARSNNTLAIPGGHVLAGEDGLTGLKRELKEELNLEKINIKHLDTIIYPYNSYIFNIYLIEDEIDIDSIEYDTNEAVNINWYTKEEILNKIEEGKVNKGYAYILEQYI
;
A
#
# COMPACT_ATOMS: atom_id res chain seq x y z
N MET A 1 -9.45 15.57 9.64
CA MET A 1 -8.17 15.92 8.98
C MET A 1 -7.08 14.97 9.48
N GLU A 2 -6.45 14.26 8.55
CA GLU A 2 -5.44 13.30 8.92
C GLU A 2 -4.05 13.95 9.01
N LEU A 3 -3.31 13.60 10.06
CA LEU A 3 -1.93 14.02 10.25
C LEU A 3 -0.99 12.85 9.96
N GLU A 4 0.15 13.17 9.38
CA GLU A 4 1.22 12.21 9.12
C GLU A 4 2.48 12.64 9.85
N ASP A 5 3.21 11.67 10.40
CA ASP A 5 4.54 11.92 10.96
C ASP A 5 5.53 12.13 9.81
N LEU A 6 6.52 12.99 10.03
CA LEU A 6 7.65 13.14 9.13
C LEU A 6 8.81 12.26 9.60
N TYR A 7 9.53 11.71 8.65
CA TYR A 7 10.68 10.82 8.85
C TYR A 7 11.91 11.37 8.14
N ASP A 8 13.10 11.01 8.63
CA ASP A 8 14.34 11.26 7.92
C ASP A 8 14.65 10.10 6.94
N LYS A 9 15.74 10.22 6.21
CA LYS A 9 16.18 9.20 5.23
C LYS A 9 16.57 7.86 5.86
N ASN A 10 16.74 7.79 7.18
CA ASN A 10 17.06 6.59 7.92
C ASN A 10 15.84 6.00 8.62
N PHE A 11 14.64 6.47 8.24
CA PHE A 11 13.34 6.00 8.74
C PHE A 11 13.06 6.36 10.20
N ASN A 12 13.76 7.37 10.74
CA ASN A 12 13.53 7.87 12.10
C ASN A 12 12.49 8.98 12.09
N LYS A 13 11.58 8.97 13.07
CA LYS A 13 10.61 10.06 13.25
C LYS A 13 11.32 11.35 13.66
N LEU A 14 10.89 12.47 13.05
CA LEU A 14 11.47 13.78 13.31
C LEU A 14 10.70 14.57 14.37
N ASN A 15 9.70 13.97 15.01
CA ASN A 15 8.81 14.62 15.98
C ASN A 15 8.10 15.86 15.40
N LYS A 16 7.76 15.78 14.11
CA LYS A 16 7.01 16.80 13.38
C LYS A 16 5.92 16.12 12.58
N THR A 17 4.80 16.78 12.44
CA THR A 17 3.67 16.29 11.65
C THR A 17 3.29 17.27 10.56
N ILE A 18 2.66 16.75 9.52
CA ILE A 18 2.03 17.55 8.47
C ILE A 18 0.58 17.10 8.29
N ARG A 19 -0.20 17.97 7.69
CA ARG A 19 -1.58 17.68 7.31
C ARG A 19 -1.57 17.00 5.94
N ARG A 20 -2.06 15.78 5.89
CA ARG A 20 -2.10 15.00 4.65
C ARG A 20 -2.88 15.75 3.56
N ARG A 21 -2.32 15.81 2.36
CA ARG A 21 -2.89 16.44 1.16
C ARG A 21 -3.07 17.96 1.25
N ILE A 22 -2.66 18.58 2.35
CA ILE A 22 -2.75 20.04 2.54
C ILE A 22 -1.35 20.64 2.57
N ASP A 23 -0.47 20.07 3.38
CA ASP A 23 0.89 20.57 3.55
C ASP A 23 1.85 19.87 2.57
N GLU A 24 2.83 20.61 2.08
CA GLU A 24 3.92 20.04 1.31
C GLU A 24 4.87 19.31 2.24
N ILE A 25 5.48 18.23 1.75
CA ILE A 25 6.51 17.51 2.49
C ILE A 25 7.80 18.33 2.38
N PRO A 26 8.37 18.80 3.51
CA PRO A 26 9.63 19.57 3.49
C PRO A 26 10.76 18.80 2.83
N GLU A 27 11.68 19.51 2.19
CA GLU A 27 12.87 18.92 1.59
C GLU A 27 13.67 18.12 2.63
N GLY A 28 14.12 16.92 2.27
CA GLY A 28 14.85 16.03 3.17
C GLY A 28 13.98 15.27 4.16
N CYS A 29 12.67 15.48 4.12
CA CYS A 29 11.70 14.76 4.95
C CYS A 29 10.86 13.82 4.10
N TYR A 30 10.28 12.80 4.76
CA TYR A 30 9.52 11.75 4.11
C TYR A 30 8.25 11.45 4.90
N VAL A 31 7.22 11.00 4.21
CA VAL A 31 6.04 10.37 4.82
C VAL A 31 6.08 8.88 4.54
N MET A 32 5.37 8.10 5.35
CA MET A 32 5.44 6.64 5.30
C MET A 32 4.13 6.05 4.81
N MET A 33 4.25 5.03 4.00
CA MET A 33 3.14 4.20 3.52
C MET A 33 3.44 2.75 3.80
N SER A 34 2.41 1.97 4.03
CA SER A 34 2.53 0.52 4.22
C SER A 34 1.64 -0.22 3.25
N TYR A 35 2.20 -1.22 2.58
CA TYR A 35 1.50 -2.02 1.59
C TYR A 35 1.69 -3.51 1.85
N ALA A 36 0.66 -4.30 1.55
CA ALA A 36 0.69 -5.74 1.73
C ALA A 36 0.63 -6.47 0.40
N LEU A 37 1.63 -7.28 0.14
CA LEU A 37 1.58 -8.29 -0.91
C LEU A 37 0.85 -9.50 -0.34
N ILE A 38 -0.39 -9.71 -0.76
CA ILE A 38 -1.22 -10.82 -0.32
C ILE A 38 -1.12 -11.90 -1.39
N LYS A 39 -0.48 -13.01 -1.04
CA LYS A 39 -0.12 -14.05 -2.00
C LYS A 39 -0.77 -15.38 -1.64
N ASN A 40 -1.46 -15.98 -2.60
CA ASN A 40 -1.98 -17.34 -2.52
C ASN A 40 -1.75 -18.05 -3.86
N ASN A 41 -1.18 -19.26 -3.81
CA ASN A 41 -1.00 -20.11 -5.01
C ASN A 41 -0.36 -19.36 -6.19
N ASP A 42 0.71 -18.62 -5.94
CA ASP A 42 1.44 -17.82 -6.93
C ASP A 42 0.62 -16.69 -7.57
N LYS A 43 -0.48 -16.31 -6.92
CA LYS A 43 -1.27 -15.14 -7.32
C LYS A 43 -1.27 -14.10 -6.21
N TYR A 44 -1.43 -12.85 -6.61
CA TYR A 44 -1.46 -11.71 -5.70
C TYR A 44 -2.81 -11.03 -5.77
N LEU A 45 -3.32 -10.63 -4.61
CA LEU A 45 -4.57 -9.88 -4.52
C LEU A 45 -4.30 -8.41 -4.77
N LEU A 46 -4.95 -7.85 -5.78
CA LEU A 46 -4.91 -6.43 -6.07
C LEU A 46 -6.32 -5.85 -6.08
N GLU A 47 -6.39 -4.56 -5.78
CA GLU A 47 -7.62 -3.78 -5.83
C GLU A 47 -7.68 -3.03 -7.15
N GLN A 48 -8.84 -3.03 -7.78
CA GLN A 48 -9.09 -2.12 -8.89
C GLN A 48 -9.62 -0.82 -8.30
N ALA A 49 -8.88 0.25 -8.45
CA ALA A 49 -9.26 1.56 -7.95
C ALA A 49 -10.51 2.07 -8.66
N THR A 50 -11.17 3.07 -8.07
CA THR A 50 -12.38 3.66 -8.62
C THR A 50 -12.12 4.34 -9.98
N ALA A 51 -13.18 4.65 -10.70
CA ALA A 51 -13.10 5.39 -11.98
C ALA A 51 -12.36 6.72 -11.85
N ARG A 52 -12.36 7.35 -10.67
CA ARG A 52 -11.59 8.56 -10.38
C ARG A 52 -10.09 8.34 -10.59
N SER A 53 -9.60 7.14 -10.35
CA SER A 53 -8.19 6.76 -10.54
C SER A 53 -7.97 6.00 -11.84
N ASN A 54 -8.84 6.16 -12.83
CA ASN A 54 -8.78 5.50 -14.14
C ASN A 54 -8.80 3.96 -14.06
N ASN A 55 -9.44 3.42 -13.03
CA ASN A 55 -9.57 1.97 -12.80
C ASN A 55 -8.21 1.25 -12.74
N THR A 56 -7.17 1.93 -12.26
CA THR A 56 -5.84 1.33 -12.12
C THR A 56 -5.80 0.33 -10.98
N LEU A 57 -4.88 -0.63 -11.07
CA LEU A 57 -4.67 -1.62 -10.01
C LEU A 57 -3.80 -1.05 -8.89
N ALA A 58 -4.11 -1.42 -7.66
CA ALA A 58 -3.43 -0.96 -6.47
C ALA A 58 -3.11 -2.12 -5.52
N ILE A 59 -2.01 -1.99 -4.79
CA ILE A 59 -1.65 -2.90 -3.70
C ILE A 59 -2.43 -2.46 -2.45
N PRO A 60 -3.07 -3.36 -1.70
CA PRO A 60 -3.74 -3.00 -0.46
C PRO A 60 -2.81 -2.34 0.55
N GLY A 61 -3.29 -1.31 1.22
CA GLY A 61 -2.54 -0.54 2.20
C GLY A 61 -2.78 0.95 2.04
N GLY A 62 -1.89 1.76 2.59
CA GLY A 62 -2.01 3.20 2.49
C GLY A 62 -1.08 3.97 3.41
N HIS A 63 -1.44 5.19 3.69
CA HIS A 63 -0.65 6.11 4.49
C HIS A 63 -0.59 5.70 5.96
N VAL A 64 0.59 5.79 6.55
CA VAL A 64 0.79 5.61 8.00
C VAL A 64 0.52 6.96 8.65
N LEU A 65 -0.45 7.00 9.55
CA LEU A 65 -0.86 8.24 10.21
C LEU A 65 0.02 8.58 11.41
N ALA A 66 -0.04 9.82 11.86
CA ALA A 66 0.70 10.27 13.02
C ALA A 66 0.40 9.40 14.24
N GLY A 67 1.44 8.98 14.94
CA GLY A 67 1.34 8.10 16.11
C GLY A 67 1.31 6.61 15.79
N GLU A 68 1.17 6.23 14.52
CA GLU A 68 1.23 4.83 14.09
C GLU A 68 2.65 4.45 13.68
N ASP A 69 3.02 3.18 13.84
CA ASP A 69 4.14 2.60 13.12
C ASP A 69 3.63 1.96 11.82
N GLY A 70 4.55 1.44 11.00
CA GLY A 70 4.18 0.87 9.70
C GLY A 70 3.20 -0.29 9.81
N LEU A 71 3.39 -1.18 10.78
CA LEU A 71 2.52 -2.34 10.96
C LEU A 71 1.13 -1.93 11.45
N THR A 72 1.05 -1.03 12.41
CA THR A 72 -0.22 -0.51 12.94
C THR A 72 -1.02 0.17 11.83
N GLY A 73 -0.36 0.99 11.01
CA GLY A 73 -1.00 1.64 9.87
C GLY A 73 -1.53 0.63 8.85
N LEU A 74 -0.74 -0.41 8.54
CA LEU A 74 -1.18 -1.45 7.61
C LEU A 74 -2.40 -2.20 8.14
N LYS A 75 -2.38 -2.60 9.42
CA LYS A 75 -3.52 -3.30 10.02
C LYS A 75 -4.80 -2.48 9.96
N ARG A 76 -4.69 -1.18 10.22
CA ARG A 76 -5.84 -0.27 10.13
C ARG A 76 -6.36 -0.21 8.69
N GLU A 77 -5.46 -0.03 7.70
CA GLU A 77 -5.85 0.03 6.29
C GLU A 77 -6.50 -1.27 5.82
N LEU A 78 -5.94 -2.42 6.16
CA LEU A 78 -6.50 -3.71 5.77
C LEU A 78 -7.87 -3.95 6.38
N LYS A 79 -8.09 -3.50 7.62
CA LYS A 79 -9.39 -3.55 8.27
C LYS A 79 -10.40 -2.64 7.57
N GLU A 80 -10.01 -1.40 7.27
CA GLU A 80 -10.88 -0.42 6.62
C GLU A 80 -11.23 -0.81 5.18
N GLU A 81 -10.23 -1.22 4.41
CA GLU A 81 -10.40 -1.51 2.97
C GLU A 81 -11.01 -2.87 2.69
N LEU A 82 -10.55 -3.91 3.39
CA LEU A 82 -10.86 -5.30 3.07
C LEU A 82 -11.52 -6.06 4.23
N ASN A 83 -11.75 -5.40 5.35
CA ASN A 83 -12.26 -6.04 6.57
C ASN A 83 -11.45 -7.27 6.99
N LEU A 84 -10.13 -7.22 6.76
CA LEU A 84 -9.22 -8.29 7.16
C LEU A 84 -8.63 -8.03 8.53
N GLU A 85 -8.73 -9.04 9.41
CA GLU A 85 -8.18 -9.06 10.76
C GLU A 85 -7.59 -10.43 11.05
N LYS A 86 -6.75 -10.53 12.08
CA LYS A 86 -6.18 -11.79 12.57
C LYS A 86 -5.44 -12.56 11.47
N ILE A 87 -4.63 -11.84 10.73
CA ILE A 87 -3.79 -12.38 9.66
C ILE A 87 -2.32 -12.31 10.06
N ASN A 88 -1.50 -13.19 9.50
CA ASN A 88 -0.06 -13.21 9.73
C ASN A 88 0.63 -12.29 8.75
N ILE A 89 1.23 -11.22 9.27
CA ILE A 89 1.88 -10.19 8.45
C ILE A 89 3.39 -10.28 8.67
N LYS A 90 4.13 -10.51 7.59
CA LYS A 90 5.59 -10.56 7.61
C LYS A 90 6.18 -9.32 6.96
N HIS A 91 7.06 -8.63 7.65
CA HIS A 91 7.78 -7.50 7.07
C HIS A 91 8.82 -8.00 6.07
N LEU A 92 8.77 -7.51 4.84
CA LEU A 92 9.73 -7.83 3.80
C LEU A 92 10.84 -6.79 3.71
N ASP A 93 10.47 -5.51 3.59
CA ASP A 93 11.45 -4.45 3.37
C ASP A 93 10.87 -3.08 3.70
N THR A 94 11.78 -2.12 3.89
CA THR A 94 11.45 -0.70 4.00
C THR A 94 12.39 0.06 3.08
N ILE A 95 11.83 0.80 2.14
CA ILE A 95 12.60 1.47 1.08
C ILE A 95 12.16 2.91 0.90
N ILE A 96 13.07 3.74 0.37
CA ILE A 96 12.71 5.08 -0.11
C ILE A 96 12.31 4.97 -1.57
N TYR A 97 11.13 5.47 -1.90
CA TYR A 97 10.69 5.57 -3.28
C TYR A 97 11.49 6.70 -3.96
N PRO A 98 12.26 6.42 -5.04
CA PRO A 98 13.22 7.40 -5.57
C PRO A 98 12.61 8.58 -6.30
N TYR A 99 11.32 8.53 -6.61
CA TYR A 99 10.65 9.57 -7.42
C TYR A 99 9.77 10.51 -6.60
N ASN A 100 9.75 10.33 -5.27
CA ASN A 100 8.88 11.08 -4.39
C ASN A 100 9.44 11.04 -2.97
N SER A 101 8.88 11.83 -2.07
CA SER A 101 9.28 11.87 -0.66
C SER A 101 8.54 10.83 0.17
N TYR A 102 8.50 9.60 -0.31
CA TYR A 102 7.78 8.49 0.32
C TYR A 102 8.72 7.39 0.78
N ILE A 103 8.44 6.87 1.97
CA ILE A 103 9.01 5.63 2.47
C ILE A 103 7.95 4.56 2.33
N PHE A 104 8.29 3.43 1.71
CA PHE A 104 7.40 2.28 1.58
C PHE A 104 7.81 1.18 2.54
N ASN A 105 6.89 0.77 3.41
CA ASN A 105 6.99 -0.49 4.15
C ASN A 105 6.26 -1.56 3.35
N ILE A 106 6.92 -2.64 3.08
CA ILE A 106 6.41 -3.73 2.27
C ILE A 106 6.28 -4.98 3.12
N TYR A 107 5.07 -5.54 3.15
CA TYR A 107 4.73 -6.70 3.96
C TYR A 107 4.20 -7.82 3.07
N LEU A 108 4.37 -9.04 3.52
CA LEU A 108 3.85 -10.25 2.86
C LEU A 108 2.81 -10.92 3.75
N ILE A 109 1.70 -11.31 3.14
CA ILE A 109 0.63 -12.08 3.77
C ILE A 109 0.42 -13.31 2.90
N GLU A 110 0.61 -14.49 3.48
CA GLU A 110 0.45 -15.78 2.80
C GLU A 110 -0.69 -16.60 3.39
N ASP A 111 -1.51 -16.01 4.23
CA ASP A 111 -2.69 -16.66 4.77
C ASP A 111 -3.63 -17.06 3.65
N GLU A 112 -4.31 -18.18 3.83
CA GLU A 112 -5.33 -18.61 2.90
C GLU A 112 -6.55 -17.69 3.03
N ILE A 113 -6.84 -16.93 1.98
CA ILE A 113 -7.90 -15.93 1.98
C ILE A 113 -8.92 -16.28 0.89
N ASP A 114 -10.18 -16.43 1.32
CA ASP A 114 -11.29 -16.56 0.39
C ASP A 114 -11.73 -15.16 -0.07
N ILE A 115 -11.43 -14.81 -1.31
CA ILE A 115 -11.74 -13.50 -1.88
C ILE A 115 -13.24 -13.21 -1.87
N ASP A 116 -14.08 -14.24 -2.00
CA ASP A 116 -15.53 -14.07 -2.04
C ASP A 116 -16.11 -13.70 -0.67
N SER A 117 -15.35 -13.94 0.41
CA SER A 117 -15.75 -13.57 1.77
C SER A 117 -15.31 -12.16 2.17
N ILE A 118 -14.51 -11.50 1.33
CA ILE A 118 -14.00 -10.15 1.62
C ILE A 118 -15.07 -9.10 1.37
N GLU A 119 -15.31 -8.26 2.38
CA GLU A 119 -16.15 -7.07 2.27
C GLU A 119 -15.24 -5.86 2.07
N TYR A 120 -15.08 -5.41 0.83
CA TYR A 120 -14.23 -4.26 0.55
C TYR A 120 -15.03 -2.96 0.48
N ASP A 121 -14.34 -1.85 0.78
CA ASP A 121 -14.92 -0.52 0.73
C ASP A 121 -15.10 -0.08 -0.73
N THR A 122 -16.35 0.03 -1.18
CA THR A 122 -16.68 0.41 -2.55
C THR A 122 -16.34 1.86 -2.89
N ASN A 123 -16.03 2.69 -1.89
CA ASN A 123 -15.52 4.04 -2.13
C ASN A 123 -14.03 4.05 -2.48
N GLU A 124 -13.31 3.00 -2.10
CA GLU A 124 -11.87 2.86 -2.36
C GLU A 124 -11.59 2.00 -3.58
N ALA A 125 -12.36 0.93 -3.77
CA ALA A 125 -12.16 0.00 -4.87
C ALA A 125 -13.48 -0.42 -5.50
N VAL A 126 -13.48 -0.63 -6.80
CA VAL A 126 -14.65 -1.15 -7.53
C VAL A 126 -14.61 -2.67 -7.63
N ASN A 127 -13.43 -3.27 -7.43
CA ASN A 127 -13.25 -4.72 -7.51
C ASN A 127 -11.95 -5.14 -6.83
N ILE A 128 -11.89 -6.40 -6.41
CA ILE A 128 -10.66 -7.07 -5.96
C ILE A 128 -10.55 -8.38 -6.71
N ASN A 129 -9.34 -8.81 -7.01
CA ASN A 129 -9.12 -10.08 -7.70
C ASN A 129 -7.70 -10.60 -7.49
N TRP A 130 -7.51 -11.87 -7.82
CA TRP A 130 -6.21 -12.51 -7.86
C TRP A 130 -5.58 -12.36 -9.23
N TYR A 131 -4.29 -12.04 -9.25
CA TYR A 131 -3.51 -11.87 -10.49
C TYR A 131 -2.23 -12.67 -10.41
N THR A 132 -1.88 -13.34 -11.49
CA THR A 132 -0.57 -13.98 -11.63
C THR A 132 0.51 -12.91 -11.83
N LYS A 133 1.76 -13.26 -11.58
CA LYS A 133 2.90 -12.36 -11.87
C LYS A 133 2.86 -11.88 -13.32
N GLU A 134 2.63 -12.78 -14.27
CA GLU A 134 2.57 -12.44 -15.70
C GLU A 134 1.46 -11.43 -15.99
N GLU A 135 0.27 -11.64 -15.44
CA GLU A 135 -0.84 -10.70 -15.60
C GLU A 135 -0.50 -9.32 -15.03
N ILE A 136 0.15 -9.28 -13.87
CA ILE A 136 0.56 -8.04 -13.22
C ILE A 136 1.58 -7.28 -14.10
N LEU A 137 2.60 -7.97 -14.59
CA LEU A 137 3.62 -7.35 -15.44
C LEU A 137 3.03 -6.83 -16.75
N ASN A 138 2.06 -7.54 -17.32
CA ASN A 138 1.34 -7.07 -18.50
C ASN A 138 0.52 -5.81 -18.21
N LYS A 139 -0.15 -5.76 -17.04
CA LYS A 139 -0.90 -4.56 -16.62
C LYS A 139 0.01 -3.36 -16.40
N ILE A 140 1.20 -3.57 -15.86
CA ILE A 140 2.19 -2.50 -15.70
C ILE A 140 2.61 -1.96 -17.07
N GLU A 141 2.90 -2.85 -18.02
CA GLU A 141 3.28 -2.47 -19.39
C GLU A 141 2.16 -1.69 -20.09
N GLU A 142 0.91 -2.06 -19.84
CA GLU A 142 -0.26 -1.36 -20.39
C GLU A 142 -0.54 0.00 -19.73
N GLY A 143 0.22 0.38 -18.70
CA GLY A 143 -0.01 1.62 -17.95
C GLY A 143 -1.20 1.56 -17.00
N LYS A 144 -1.66 0.37 -16.62
CA LYS A 144 -2.82 0.17 -15.74
C LYS A 144 -2.46 0.00 -14.27
N VAL A 145 -1.22 0.24 -13.91
CA VAL A 145 -0.75 0.21 -12.53
C VAL A 145 -0.03 1.52 -12.25
N ASN A 146 -0.40 2.20 -11.17
CA ASN A 146 0.25 3.43 -10.75
C ASN A 146 1.75 3.17 -10.53
N LYS A 147 2.61 4.15 -10.86
CA LYS A 147 4.06 4.01 -10.83
C LYS A 147 4.63 3.57 -9.47
N GLY A 148 4.06 4.06 -8.37
CA GLY A 148 4.50 3.65 -7.03
C GLY A 148 4.25 2.17 -6.78
N TYR A 149 3.08 1.68 -7.11
CA TYR A 149 2.76 0.26 -7.00
C TYR A 149 3.58 -0.59 -7.96
N ALA A 150 3.76 -0.12 -9.19
CA ALA A 150 4.57 -0.83 -10.18
C ALA A 150 6.02 -1.00 -9.68
N TYR A 151 6.58 0.03 -9.08
CA TYR A 151 7.92 -0.01 -8.49
C TYR A 151 8.05 -1.13 -7.45
N ILE A 152 7.05 -1.29 -6.58
CA ILE A 152 7.03 -2.36 -5.58
C ILE A 152 6.85 -3.73 -6.24
N LEU A 153 5.86 -3.84 -7.12
CA LEU A 153 5.53 -5.12 -7.76
C LEU A 153 6.68 -5.67 -8.58
N GLU A 154 7.37 -4.83 -9.35
CA GLU A 154 8.49 -5.26 -10.17
C GLU A 154 9.67 -5.80 -9.35
N GLN A 155 9.84 -5.38 -8.11
CA GLN A 155 10.95 -5.79 -7.26
C GLN A 155 10.65 -6.98 -6.37
N TYR A 156 9.39 -7.16 -5.95
CA TYR A 156 9.07 -8.10 -4.86
C TYR A 156 8.18 -9.28 -5.27
N ILE A 157 7.72 -9.32 -6.49
CA ILE A 157 6.93 -10.48 -6.94
C ILE A 157 7.66 -11.34 -7.96
#